data_a40e042f9540ba3007c258a4c09f6554
#
_entry.id   a40e042f9540ba3007c258a4c09f6554
#
_cell.length_a   1.000
_cell.length_b   1.000
_cell.length_c   1.000
_cell.angle_alpha   90.00
_cell.angle_beta   90.00
_cell.angle_gamma   90.00
#
_symmetry.space_group_name_H-M   'P 1'
#
loop_
_entity.id
_entity.type
_entity.pdbx_description
1 polymer ?
#
loop_
_entity_poly.entity_id
_entity_poly.type
_entity_poly.pdbx_seq_one_letter_code
_entity_poly.pdbx_strand_id
1 'polypeptide(L)'
;MSSTPSFVATPKSPAIQIVNSDAASYKTLFSAGANGSRVDLGSIVNSDASNAYVLKLAIKIGATDFPIGEVAVPAGAGSNGTAKAVSLLNTTDLPQLTGSDGVLFLQASSELRVGAKTTVSGSNTLTVFAQGGDY
;
A
#
# COMPACT_ATOMS: atom_id res chain seq x y z
N MET A 1 -17.01 28.85 -4.59
CA MET A 1 -15.86 28.01 -4.20
C MET A 1 -15.86 27.87 -2.68
N SER A 2 -15.77 26.66 -2.20
CA SER A 2 -15.67 26.44 -0.76
C SER A 2 -14.25 26.70 -0.28
N SER A 3 -14.08 27.46 0.77
CA SER A 3 -12.81 27.65 1.47
C SER A 3 -12.70 26.77 2.71
N THR A 4 -13.70 25.93 2.95
CA THR A 4 -13.73 25.04 4.13
C THR A 4 -12.87 23.81 3.84
N PRO A 5 -11.93 23.44 4.73
CA PRO A 5 -11.18 22.22 4.56
C PRO A 5 -12.09 20.99 4.53
N SER A 6 -11.76 20.03 3.64
CA SER A 6 -12.48 18.76 3.59
C SER A 6 -11.77 17.75 4.49
N PHE A 7 -12.54 17.14 5.36
CA PHE A 7 -12.05 16.06 6.23
C PHE A 7 -12.62 14.73 5.77
N VAL A 8 -11.91 13.65 6.10
CA VAL A 8 -12.37 12.30 5.83
C VAL A 8 -13.67 12.06 6.62
N ALA A 9 -14.73 11.68 5.91
CA ALA A 9 -16.03 11.40 6.52
C ALA A 9 -16.15 9.96 7.00
N THR A 10 -15.53 9.01 6.28
CA THR A 10 -15.62 7.58 6.57
C THR A 10 -14.22 6.98 6.72
N PRO A 11 -13.77 6.70 7.96
CA PRO A 11 -12.46 6.05 8.16
C PRO A 11 -12.44 4.64 7.57
N LYS A 12 -11.28 4.24 7.03
CA LYS A 12 -11.05 2.91 6.45
C LYS A 12 -9.70 2.38 6.89
N SER A 13 -9.65 1.07 7.18
CA SER A 13 -8.42 0.39 7.60
C SER A 13 -8.29 -0.96 6.90
N PRO A 14 -8.18 -0.98 5.56
CA PRO A 14 -8.09 -2.25 4.84
C PRO A 14 -6.77 -2.95 5.08
N ALA A 15 -6.80 -4.28 5.02
CA ALA A 15 -5.61 -5.11 5.08
C ALA A 15 -5.77 -6.30 4.14
N ILE A 16 -4.68 -6.69 3.49
CA ILE A 16 -4.63 -7.86 2.61
C ILE A 16 -3.36 -8.65 2.87
N GLN A 17 -3.35 -9.90 2.40
CA GLN A 17 -2.14 -10.71 2.38
C GLN A 17 -1.79 -11.07 0.94
N ILE A 18 -0.51 -10.92 0.60
CA ILE A 18 0.05 -11.41 -0.65
C ILE A 18 0.70 -12.74 -0.35
N VAL A 19 0.26 -13.77 -1.06
CA VAL A 19 0.69 -15.15 -0.85
C VAL A 19 1.30 -15.73 -2.12
N ASN A 20 1.85 -16.94 -2.05
CA ASN A 20 2.50 -17.61 -3.16
C ASN A 20 1.60 -17.68 -4.42
N SER A 21 0.33 -18.02 -4.24
CA SER A 21 -0.61 -18.16 -5.37
C SER A 21 -0.93 -16.84 -6.08
N ASP A 22 -0.64 -15.70 -5.47
CA ASP A 22 -0.82 -14.39 -6.11
C ASP A 22 0.26 -14.10 -7.14
N ALA A 23 1.37 -14.82 -7.10
CA ALA A 23 2.54 -14.60 -7.94
C ALA A 23 2.94 -13.12 -7.93
N ALA A 24 3.11 -12.49 -9.09
CA ALA A 24 3.46 -11.08 -9.21
C ALA A 24 2.26 -10.20 -9.58
N SER A 25 1.04 -10.69 -9.39
CA SER A 25 -0.18 -9.94 -9.71
C SER A 25 -0.45 -8.83 -8.70
N TYR A 26 -1.07 -7.76 -9.16
CA TYR A 26 -1.58 -6.71 -8.28
C TYR A 26 -2.86 -7.17 -7.56
N LYS A 27 -3.01 -6.75 -6.32
CA LYS A 27 -4.24 -6.91 -5.53
C LYS A 27 -4.70 -5.54 -5.05
N THR A 28 -6.00 -5.34 -4.97
CA THR A 28 -6.55 -4.09 -4.45
C THR A 28 -6.36 -4.02 -2.94
N LEU A 29 -5.70 -2.97 -2.48
CA LEU A 29 -5.56 -2.67 -1.05
C LEU A 29 -6.60 -1.66 -0.60
N PHE A 30 -6.77 -0.57 -1.34
CA PHE A 30 -7.63 0.53 -0.92
C PHE A 30 -8.45 1.02 -2.11
N SER A 31 -9.78 0.92 -2.01
CA SER A 31 -10.70 1.41 -3.04
C SER A 31 -11.22 2.78 -2.64
N ALA A 32 -11.08 3.76 -3.53
CA ALA A 32 -11.57 5.11 -3.28
C ALA A 32 -13.10 5.18 -3.30
N GLY A 33 -13.65 6.02 -2.45
CA GLY A 33 -15.08 6.32 -2.43
C GLY A 33 -15.54 7.21 -3.58
N ALA A 34 -16.83 7.49 -3.61
CA ALA A 34 -17.47 8.26 -4.69
C ALA A 34 -16.97 9.71 -4.78
N ASN A 35 -16.44 10.25 -3.70
CA ASN A 35 -15.90 11.62 -3.66
C ASN A 35 -14.38 11.65 -3.51
N GLY A 36 -13.71 10.54 -3.82
CA GLY A 36 -12.30 10.38 -3.60
C GLY A 36 -11.96 9.95 -2.18
N SER A 37 -10.69 9.68 -1.95
CA SER A 37 -10.21 9.19 -0.67
C SER A 37 -8.80 9.68 -0.38
N ARG A 38 -8.40 9.49 0.85
CA ARG A 38 -7.06 9.83 1.29
C ARG A 38 -6.50 8.63 2.07
N VAL A 39 -5.27 8.25 1.76
CA VAL A 39 -4.53 7.20 2.47
C VAL A 39 -3.44 7.88 3.28
N ASP A 40 -3.53 7.80 4.61
CA ASP A 40 -2.62 8.51 5.51
C ASP A 40 -1.36 7.72 5.81
N LEU A 41 -1.50 6.41 5.96
CA LEU A 41 -0.38 5.55 6.31
C LEU A 41 -0.66 4.11 5.89
N GLY A 42 0.37 3.31 5.91
CA GLY A 42 0.28 1.87 5.71
C GLY A 42 1.53 1.18 6.21
N SER A 43 1.48 -0.12 6.30
CA SER A 43 2.61 -0.93 6.72
C SER A 43 2.67 -2.25 5.98
N ILE A 44 3.86 -2.84 5.94
CA ILE A 44 4.12 -4.13 5.31
C ILE A 44 4.85 -5.00 6.32
N VAL A 45 4.32 -6.20 6.55
CA VAL A 45 4.94 -7.23 7.40
C VAL A 45 5.29 -8.42 6.54
N ASN A 46 6.53 -8.89 6.64
CA ASN A 46 7.03 -10.03 5.90
C ASN A 46 7.25 -11.21 6.86
N SER A 47 6.53 -12.30 6.68
CA SER A 47 6.69 -13.50 7.50
C SER A 47 7.88 -14.37 7.09
N ASP A 48 8.47 -14.12 5.92
CA ASP A 48 9.61 -14.88 5.42
C ASP A 48 10.90 -14.42 6.11
N ALA A 49 11.45 -15.28 6.93
CA ALA A 49 12.67 -14.96 7.69
C ALA A 49 13.93 -15.00 6.83
N SER A 50 13.86 -15.57 5.63
CA SER A 50 15.04 -15.83 4.79
C SER A 50 15.10 -14.94 3.56
N ASN A 51 13.96 -14.47 3.04
CA ASN A 51 13.92 -13.71 1.78
C ASN A 51 13.36 -12.32 1.98
N ALA A 52 14.05 -11.34 1.39
CA ALA A 52 13.53 -10.00 1.23
C ALA A 52 12.66 -9.93 -0.03
N TYR A 53 11.72 -9.02 -0.05
CA TYR A 53 10.85 -8.79 -1.20
C TYR A 53 10.82 -7.32 -1.57
N VAL A 54 10.33 -7.04 -2.76
CA VAL A 54 10.00 -5.68 -3.19
C VAL A 54 8.51 -5.64 -3.45
N LEU A 55 7.81 -4.73 -2.78
CA LEU A 55 6.39 -4.50 -3.01
C LEU A 55 6.25 -3.43 -4.08
N LYS A 56 5.54 -3.75 -5.15
CA LYS A 56 5.21 -2.77 -6.19
C LYS A 56 3.85 -2.16 -5.92
N LEU A 57 3.72 -0.88 -6.18
CA LEU A 57 2.49 -0.11 -5.97
C LEU A 57 2.02 0.47 -7.29
N ALA A 58 0.70 0.48 -7.47
CA ALA A 58 0.06 1.08 -8.62
C ALA A 58 -1.26 1.74 -8.22
N ILE A 59 -1.66 2.71 -9.01
CA ILE A 59 -3.02 3.29 -8.95
C ILE A 59 -3.78 2.74 -10.14
N LYS A 60 -4.91 2.09 -9.87
CA LYS A 60 -5.80 1.61 -10.94
C LYS A 60 -6.85 2.67 -11.22
N ILE A 61 -6.91 3.09 -12.47
CA ILE A 61 -7.91 4.03 -12.96
C ILE A 61 -8.58 3.38 -14.16
N GLY A 62 -9.90 3.16 -14.06
CA GLY A 62 -10.62 2.37 -15.05
C GLY A 62 -10.12 0.92 -15.01
N ALA A 63 -9.62 0.41 -16.11
CA ALA A 63 -9.11 -0.96 -16.23
C ALA A 63 -7.57 -1.03 -16.22
N THR A 64 -6.88 0.09 -16.02
CA THR A 64 -5.43 0.17 -16.17
C THR A 64 -4.74 0.42 -14.83
N ASP A 65 -3.71 -0.37 -14.54
CA ASP A 65 -2.82 -0.16 -13.40
C ASP A 65 -1.66 0.76 -13.81
N PHE A 66 -1.51 1.89 -13.12
CA PHE A 66 -0.43 2.83 -13.34
C PHE A 66 0.60 2.68 -12.21
N PRO A 67 1.79 2.14 -12.47
CA PRO A 67 2.81 1.99 -11.42
C PRO A 67 3.22 3.35 -10.84
N ILE A 68 3.33 3.42 -9.51
CA ILE A 68 3.77 4.64 -8.83
C ILE A 68 5.09 4.47 -8.09
N GLY A 69 5.54 3.24 -7.89
CA GLY A 69 6.82 3.01 -7.24
C GLY A 69 6.92 1.63 -6.60
N GLU A 70 8.04 1.41 -5.93
CA GLU A 70 8.36 0.16 -5.27
C GLU A 70 8.89 0.42 -3.87
N VAL A 71 8.59 -0.49 -2.94
CA VAL A 71 9.03 -0.39 -1.54
C VAL A 71 9.81 -1.65 -1.19
N ALA A 72 11.03 -1.49 -0.70
CA ALA A 72 11.87 -2.60 -0.26
C ALA A 72 11.38 -3.13 1.09
N VAL A 73 11.24 -4.45 1.19
CA VAL A 73 10.75 -5.14 2.39
C VAL A 73 11.79 -6.15 2.83
N PRO A 74 12.54 -5.91 3.92
CA PRO A 74 13.55 -6.84 4.40
C PRO A 74 12.96 -8.19 4.83
N ALA A 75 13.81 -9.22 4.86
CA ALA A 75 13.44 -10.52 5.41
C ALA A 75 13.00 -10.37 6.86
N GLY A 76 11.89 -10.99 7.21
CA GLY A 76 11.36 -10.97 8.58
C GLY A 76 10.85 -9.62 9.07
N ALA A 77 10.65 -8.63 8.19
CA ALA A 77 10.18 -7.30 8.57
C ALA A 77 8.89 -7.39 9.40
N GLY A 78 8.93 -6.89 10.62
CA GLY A 78 7.79 -6.89 11.54
C GLY A 78 7.44 -8.25 12.15
N SER A 79 8.20 -9.31 11.87
CA SER A 79 7.87 -10.67 12.34
C SER A 79 9.00 -11.39 13.08
N ASN A 80 10.24 -10.92 12.99
CA ASN A 80 11.38 -11.63 13.59
C ASN A 80 11.94 -10.97 14.85
N GLY A 81 11.33 -9.89 15.32
CA GLY A 81 11.78 -9.16 16.51
C GLY A 81 12.98 -8.24 16.29
N THR A 82 13.57 -8.24 15.11
CA THR A 82 14.76 -7.44 14.77
C THR A 82 14.46 -6.43 13.68
N ALA A 83 13.99 -6.90 12.52
CA ALA A 83 13.58 -6.02 11.43
C ALA A 83 12.17 -5.48 11.69
N LYS A 84 12.01 -4.18 11.62
CA LYS A 84 10.72 -3.52 11.83
C LYS A 84 9.83 -3.65 10.59
N ALA A 85 8.52 -3.58 10.79
CA ALA A 85 7.58 -3.44 9.69
C ALA A 85 7.94 -2.20 8.87
N VAL A 86 7.70 -2.26 7.57
CA VAL A 86 8.06 -1.19 6.64
C VAL A 86 6.86 -0.27 6.43
N SER A 87 7.10 1.03 6.40
CA SER A 87 6.06 2.00 6.02
C SER A 87 5.75 1.87 4.54
N LEU A 88 4.46 1.68 4.23
CA LEU A 88 4.00 1.56 2.84
C LEU A 88 4.19 2.87 2.06
N LEU A 89 3.83 3.98 2.67
CA LEU A 89 3.88 5.31 2.05
C LEU A 89 5.07 6.11 2.57
N ASN A 90 6.27 5.51 2.48
CA ASN A 90 7.46 6.21 2.94
C ASN A 90 8.05 7.08 1.83
N THR A 91 8.58 8.23 2.21
CA THR A 91 9.10 9.21 1.26
C THR A 91 10.51 8.88 0.75
N THR A 92 11.15 7.88 1.32
CA THR A 92 12.44 7.39 0.84
C THR A 92 12.27 6.53 -0.41
N ASP A 93 11.37 5.55 -0.37
CA ASP A 93 11.09 4.69 -1.54
C ASP A 93 10.13 5.36 -2.53
N LEU A 94 9.29 6.27 -2.05
CA LEU A 94 8.31 7.01 -2.83
C LEU A 94 8.56 8.52 -2.67
N PRO A 95 9.63 9.05 -3.26
CA PRO A 95 10.03 10.45 -3.02
C PRO A 95 8.98 11.47 -3.51
N GLN A 96 8.12 11.10 -4.44
CA GLN A 96 7.03 11.96 -4.88
C GLN A 96 6.03 12.30 -3.76
N LEU A 97 5.99 11.52 -2.68
CA LEU A 97 5.09 11.78 -1.55
C LEU A 97 5.65 12.81 -0.57
N THR A 98 6.87 13.29 -0.78
CA THR A 98 7.49 14.30 0.10
C THR A 98 6.64 15.57 0.18
N GLY A 99 6.07 15.99 -0.94
CA GLY A 99 5.24 17.22 -0.99
C GLY A 99 3.89 17.10 -0.28
N SER A 100 3.45 15.89 0.08
CA SER A 100 2.19 15.64 0.78
C SER A 100 2.41 14.98 2.15
N ASP A 101 3.63 15.00 2.67
CA ASP A 101 3.99 14.38 3.95
C ASP A 101 3.65 12.90 4.04
N GLY A 102 3.79 12.18 2.92
CA GLY A 102 3.50 10.75 2.84
C GLY A 102 2.02 10.42 2.67
N VAL A 103 1.16 11.40 2.47
CA VAL A 103 -0.27 11.17 2.23
C VAL A 103 -0.53 10.95 0.74
N LEU A 104 -1.30 9.93 0.43
CA LEU A 104 -1.72 9.62 -0.94
C LEU A 104 -3.19 9.98 -1.12
N PHE A 105 -3.48 10.84 -2.10
CA PHE A 105 -4.84 11.20 -2.45
C PHE A 105 -5.30 10.38 -3.65
N LEU A 106 -6.50 9.81 -3.56
CA LEU A 106 -7.10 8.99 -4.61
C LEU A 106 -8.34 9.69 -5.15
N GLN A 107 -8.41 9.81 -6.48
CA GLN A 107 -9.63 10.30 -7.13
C GLN A 107 -10.77 9.29 -6.97
N ALA A 108 -12.00 9.74 -7.18
CA ALA A 108 -13.17 8.89 -7.12
C ALA A 108 -13.01 7.65 -8.01
N SER A 109 -13.42 6.50 -7.49
CA SER A 109 -13.43 5.22 -8.20
C SER A 109 -12.05 4.68 -8.60
N SER A 110 -10.95 5.26 -8.10
CA SER A 110 -9.62 4.69 -8.28
C SER A 110 -9.29 3.72 -7.15
N GLU A 111 -8.21 2.96 -7.32
CA GLU A 111 -7.78 1.98 -6.32
C GLU A 111 -6.27 2.04 -6.13
N LEU A 112 -5.83 1.93 -4.87
CA LEU A 112 -4.42 1.66 -4.59
C LEU A 112 -4.23 0.15 -4.64
N ARG A 113 -3.34 -0.31 -5.50
CA ARG A 113 -3.07 -1.72 -5.70
C ARG A 113 -1.61 -2.02 -5.37
N VAL A 114 -1.39 -3.20 -4.83
CA VAL A 114 -0.06 -3.65 -4.43
C VAL A 114 0.17 -5.07 -4.93
N GLY A 115 1.43 -5.40 -5.13
CA GLY A 115 1.83 -6.75 -5.54
C GLY A 115 3.27 -7.01 -5.20
N ALA A 116 3.64 -8.28 -5.11
CA ALA A 116 5.03 -8.67 -4.95
C ALA A 116 5.74 -8.64 -6.31
N LYS A 117 6.92 -8.07 -6.36
CA LYS A 117 7.72 -8.06 -7.59
C LYS A 117 8.18 -9.47 -7.97
N THR A 118 8.44 -10.29 -6.95
CA THR A 118 8.74 -11.71 -7.10
C THR A 118 7.78 -12.53 -6.26
N THR A 119 7.45 -13.74 -6.71
CA THR A 119 6.51 -14.62 -6.00
C THR A 119 6.94 -14.89 -4.57
N VAL A 120 6.02 -14.71 -3.63
CA VAL A 120 6.25 -15.01 -2.21
C VAL A 120 6.46 -16.51 -2.03
N SER A 121 7.51 -16.87 -1.29
CA SER A 121 7.95 -18.26 -1.16
C SER A 121 7.06 -19.08 -0.23
N GLY A 122 6.63 -20.25 -0.69
CA GLY A 122 5.99 -21.27 0.14
C GLY A 122 4.73 -20.80 0.85
N SER A 123 4.69 -20.97 2.18
CA SER A 123 3.57 -20.57 3.02
C SER A 123 3.73 -19.18 3.63
N ASN A 124 4.75 -18.44 3.23
CA ASN A 124 4.99 -17.10 3.73
C ASN A 124 3.98 -16.08 3.16
N THR A 125 3.86 -14.96 3.83
CA THR A 125 2.94 -13.90 3.46
C THR A 125 3.57 -12.53 3.60
N LEU A 126 3.15 -11.60 2.73
CA LEU A 126 3.32 -10.17 2.95
C LEU A 126 1.97 -9.62 3.38
N THR A 127 1.86 -9.19 4.62
CA THR A 127 0.65 -8.54 5.12
C THR A 127 0.77 -7.05 4.88
N VAL A 128 -0.15 -6.49 4.12
CA VAL A 128 -0.17 -5.08 3.75
C VAL A 128 -1.42 -4.44 4.33
N PHE A 129 -1.21 -3.38 5.07
CA PHE A 129 -2.26 -2.63 5.76
C PHE A 129 -2.20 -1.18 5.32
N ALA A 130 -3.36 -0.55 5.22
CA ALA A 130 -3.45 0.90 4.98
C ALA A 130 -4.53 1.51 5.87
N GLN A 131 -4.39 2.79 6.13
CA GLN A 131 -5.35 3.54 6.93
C GLN A 131 -5.56 4.91 6.31
N GLY A 132 -6.81 5.30 6.23
CA GLY A 132 -7.23 6.56 5.67
C GLY A 132 -8.75 6.68 5.71
N GLY A 133 -9.34 7.19 4.66
CA GLY A 133 -10.79 7.27 4.58
C GLY A 133 -11.30 7.94 3.33
N ASP A 134 -12.62 7.90 3.22
CA ASP A 134 -13.36 8.51 2.11
C ASP A 134 -13.85 9.90 2.51
N TYR A 135 -13.85 10.79 1.54
CA TYR A 135 -14.48 12.12 1.68
C TYR A 135 -15.99 12.07 1.56
#